data_9838e311d945f21176363c3ad62cbe8b
#
_entry.id   9838e311d945f21176363c3ad62cbe8b
#
_cell.length_a   1.000
_cell.length_b   1.000
_cell.length_c   1.000
_cell.angle_alpha   90.00
_cell.angle_beta   90.00
_cell.angle_gamma   90.00
#
_symmetry.space_group_name_H-M   'P 1'
#
loop_
_entity.id
_entity.type
_entity.pdbx_description
1 polymer ?
#
loop_
_entity_poly.entity_id
_entity_poly.type
_entity_poly.pdbx_seq_one_letter_code
_entity_poly.pdbx_strand_id
1 'polypeptide(L)'
;MYKLCRCSKPVKRLWISSVEKNDIIDGFNNLKNDSDYDRLFQSGYARSKADWLVGMNGTRLFSAMYNNFLSVGRVQTPTLKIIVDRENEINNFKSEKYYTVLLNCGEFTAESARIPDLPTAKKILQNVNAGTAFIKSIKKESKKVSPPKLFNIADLQKTANRLFGYTAKQTLDYAQSLYEKKLITYPRTDSNYVNSSMKDKIIQLTAAASGIMSAEISFTPDADRVINDKKVTDHHALLPTLSVSDADIEAIPDSEMKILRLICSQLIYAVSPEHIYESTAITVSCADTDFTALGKKISQMGWKEFQLKFVSLLTGKEMSVKETIFTDNIVEGLVIENHSEKIADHQTTPPKRYTDSSLISAMERAGNEDYEDENVEKKGIGTQATQAGIIETIIKRGYVERSGKNLCPTQKGISLIEAVPEEIKSPKTTAIWESKLQLIEKGEYSPDDFMNEINEFVKNLVDTYSKEDNINKDLSFRAERKVIGLSLIHISEPTRPRLIS
;
A
#
# COMPACT_ATOMS: atom_id res chain seq x y z
N MET A 1 -3.41 22.47 -23.60
CA MET A 1 -4.50 23.41 -24.01
C MET A 1 -3.96 24.65 -24.70
N TYR A 2 -3.09 25.49 -24.10
CA TYR A 2 -2.57 26.72 -24.73
C TYR A 2 -1.80 26.49 -26.04
N LYS A 3 -1.02 25.39 -26.19
CA LYS A 3 -0.37 25.00 -27.45
C LYS A 3 -1.39 24.73 -28.57
N LEU A 4 -2.53 24.09 -28.24
CA LEU A 4 -3.63 23.87 -29.19
C LEU A 4 -4.33 25.18 -29.60
N CYS A 5 -4.37 26.16 -28.69
CA CYS A 5 -4.88 27.51 -28.99
C CYS A 5 -3.87 28.40 -29.69
N ARG A 6 -2.70 27.87 -30.10
CA ARG A 6 -1.60 28.62 -30.76
C ARG A 6 -1.19 29.87 -29.98
N CYS A 7 -1.17 29.79 -28.64
CA CYS A 7 -0.72 30.90 -27.81
C CYS A 7 0.77 31.18 -28.01
N SER A 8 1.11 32.40 -28.39
CA SER A 8 2.49 32.86 -28.62
C SER A 8 3.09 33.56 -27.40
N LYS A 9 2.33 33.74 -26.33
CA LYS A 9 2.82 34.41 -25.10
C LYS A 9 3.73 33.48 -24.30
N PRO A 10 4.72 34.02 -23.56
CA PRO A 10 5.53 33.25 -22.64
C PRO A 10 4.65 32.54 -21.61
N VAL A 11 4.88 31.25 -21.43
CA VAL A 11 4.14 30.44 -20.47
C VAL A 11 5.09 30.04 -19.35
N LYS A 12 4.65 30.20 -18.09
CA LYS A 12 5.37 29.81 -16.91
C LYS A 12 4.51 28.80 -16.13
N ARG A 13 5.16 27.93 -15.37
CA ARG A 13 4.51 26.96 -14.49
C ARG A 13 4.65 27.36 -13.04
N LEU A 14 3.51 27.41 -12.35
CA LEU A 14 3.44 27.51 -10.90
C LEU A 14 3.42 26.10 -10.32
N TRP A 15 4.32 25.82 -9.38
CA TRP A 15 4.40 24.55 -8.66
C TRP A 15 4.36 24.82 -7.17
N ILE A 16 3.31 24.35 -6.49
CA ILE A 16 3.09 24.54 -5.05
C ILE A 16 2.64 23.24 -4.42
N SER A 17 3.06 22.99 -3.20
CA SER A 17 2.66 21.80 -2.42
C SER A 17 1.66 22.11 -1.32
N SER A 18 1.39 23.39 -1.04
CA SER A 18 0.35 23.83 -0.12
C SER A 18 -0.34 25.08 -0.65
N VAL A 19 -1.53 25.36 -0.14
CA VAL A 19 -2.29 26.59 -0.46
C VAL A 19 -2.19 27.65 0.65
N GLU A 20 -1.20 27.54 1.53
CA GLU A 20 -0.85 28.60 2.47
C GLU A 20 -0.34 29.86 1.72
N LYS A 21 -0.62 31.02 2.30
CA LYS A 21 -0.28 32.31 1.65
C LYS A 21 1.20 32.41 1.29
N ASN A 22 2.09 31.99 2.17
CA ASN A 22 3.53 32.08 1.96
C ASN A 22 4.00 31.13 0.86
N ASP A 23 3.50 29.88 0.84
CA ASP A 23 3.85 28.89 -0.18
C ASP A 23 3.37 29.33 -1.57
N ILE A 24 2.23 30.03 -1.67
CA ILE A 24 1.75 30.63 -2.92
C ILE A 24 2.67 31.76 -3.38
N ILE A 25 3.04 32.69 -2.48
CA ILE A 25 3.95 33.80 -2.79
C ILE A 25 5.30 33.27 -3.28
N ASP A 26 5.87 32.31 -2.56
CA ASP A 26 7.14 31.68 -2.92
C ASP A 26 7.05 30.95 -4.27
N GLY A 27 5.93 30.29 -4.53
CA GLY A 27 5.67 29.65 -5.82
C GLY A 27 5.64 30.66 -6.98
N PHE A 28 5.00 31.82 -6.80
CA PHE A 28 5.01 32.88 -7.81
C PHE A 28 6.38 33.50 -8.01
N ASN A 29 7.18 33.64 -6.96
CA ASN A 29 8.55 34.13 -7.04
C ASN A 29 9.50 33.15 -7.77
N ASN A 30 9.16 31.85 -7.79
CA ASN A 30 9.96 30.74 -8.32
C ASN A 30 9.32 30.05 -9.52
N LEU A 31 8.59 30.78 -10.36
CA LEU A 31 7.96 30.25 -11.57
C LEU A 31 8.96 29.55 -12.50
N LYS A 32 8.66 28.34 -12.92
CA LYS A 32 9.46 27.53 -13.84
C LYS A 32 9.09 27.84 -15.31
N ASN A 33 10.01 27.54 -16.24
CA ASN A 33 9.69 27.62 -17.66
C ASN A 33 8.84 26.42 -18.07
N ASP A 34 7.87 26.62 -18.96
CA ASP A 34 7.02 25.54 -19.46
C ASP A 34 7.83 24.48 -20.23
N SER A 35 8.86 24.92 -20.98
CA SER A 35 9.74 24.04 -21.76
C SER A 35 10.47 22.98 -20.92
N ASP A 36 10.74 23.27 -19.65
CA ASP A 36 11.43 22.35 -18.75
C ASP A 36 10.61 21.09 -18.46
N TYR A 37 9.29 21.14 -18.77
CA TYR A 37 8.32 20.07 -18.52
C TYR A 37 7.83 19.37 -19.80
N ASP A 38 8.42 19.66 -20.97
CA ASP A 38 7.97 19.07 -22.24
C ASP A 38 8.10 17.54 -22.24
N ARG A 39 9.17 16.98 -21.68
CA ARG A 39 9.36 15.52 -21.59
C ARG A 39 8.34 14.85 -20.64
N LEU A 40 8.11 15.45 -19.48
CA LEU A 40 7.08 15.00 -18.54
C LEU A 40 5.69 15.02 -19.20
N PHE A 41 5.39 16.09 -19.95
CA PHE A 41 4.15 16.16 -20.73
C PHE A 41 4.05 15.05 -21.77
N GLN A 42 5.13 14.77 -22.52
CA GLN A 42 5.16 13.71 -23.53
C GLN A 42 4.91 12.34 -22.91
N SER A 43 5.57 12.02 -21.78
CA SER A 43 5.35 10.78 -21.03
C SER A 43 3.88 10.64 -20.56
N GLY A 44 3.33 11.70 -19.93
CA GLY A 44 1.94 11.71 -19.47
C GLY A 44 0.93 11.59 -20.62
N TYR A 45 1.19 12.24 -21.74
CA TYR A 45 0.33 12.19 -22.93
C TYR A 45 0.37 10.80 -23.61
N ALA A 46 1.55 10.21 -23.76
CA ALA A 46 1.73 8.86 -24.29
C ALA A 46 1.01 7.84 -23.39
N ARG A 47 1.14 7.94 -22.05
CA ARG A 47 0.40 7.11 -21.09
C ARG A 47 -1.10 7.22 -21.29
N SER A 48 -1.63 8.43 -21.38
CA SER A 48 -3.08 8.66 -21.56
C SER A 48 -3.61 8.07 -22.87
N LYS A 49 -2.86 8.19 -23.97
CA LYS A 49 -3.21 7.56 -25.24
C LYS A 49 -3.17 6.03 -25.17
N ALA A 50 -2.13 5.45 -24.58
CA ALA A 50 -1.99 4.01 -24.41
C ALA A 50 -3.15 3.43 -23.59
N ASP A 51 -3.46 4.06 -22.43
CA ASP A 51 -4.58 3.66 -21.58
C ASP A 51 -5.91 3.70 -22.35
N TRP A 52 -6.12 4.74 -23.16
CA TRP A 52 -7.32 4.89 -23.95
C TRP A 52 -7.42 3.85 -25.08
N LEU A 53 -6.34 3.62 -25.84
CA LEU A 53 -6.31 2.65 -26.94
C LEU A 53 -6.54 1.22 -26.44
N VAL A 54 -5.80 0.79 -25.44
CA VAL A 54 -5.94 -0.55 -24.85
C VAL A 54 -7.30 -0.72 -24.18
N GLY A 55 -7.72 0.25 -23.39
CA GLY A 55 -8.99 0.20 -22.67
C GLY A 55 -10.19 0.18 -23.61
N MET A 56 -10.21 1.04 -24.63
CA MET A 56 -11.32 1.14 -25.58
C MET A 56 -11.43 -0.11 -26.46
N ASN A 57 -10.31 -0.52 -27.08
CA ASN A 57 -10.33 -1.66 -28.00
C ASN A 57 -10.54 -2.98 -27.26
N GLY A 58 -9.85 -3.22 -26.14
CA GLY A 58 -10.05 -4.41 -25.32
C GLY A 58 -11.48 -4.50 -24.77
N THR A 59 -12.03 -3.40 -24.23
CA THR A 59 -13.42 -3.37 -23.75
C THR A 59 -14.42 -3.70 -24.87
N ARG A 60 -14.26 -3.10 -26.04
CA ARG A 60 -15.17 -3.37 -27.19
C ARG A 60 -15.04 -4.80 -27.69
N LEU A 61 -13.80 -5.29 -27.85
CA LEU A 61 -13.52 -6.64 -28.30
C LEU A 61 -14.21 -7.67 -27.38
N PHE A 62 -13.85 -7.72 -26.11
CA PHE A 62 -14.38 -8.72 -25.20
C PHE A 62 -15.88 -8.52 -24.90
N SER A 63 -16.38 -7.28 -24.90
CA SER A 63 -17.81 -7.04 -24.77
C SER A 63 -18.62 -7.57 -25.95
N ALA A 64 -18.10 -7.45 -27.18
CA ALA A 64 -18.74 -7.99 -28.38
C ALA A 64 -18.68 -9.52 -28.39
N MET A 65 -17.52 -10.12 -28.08
CA MET A 65 -17.33 -11.57 -28.07
C MET A 65 -18.26 -12.29 -27.10
N TYR A 66 -18.45 -11.73 -25.90
CA TYR A 66 -19.26 -12.37 -24.83
C TYR A 66 -20.66 -11.77 -24.67
N ASN A 67 -21.07 -10.89 -25.57
CA ASN A 67 -22.37 -10.19 -25.52
C ASN A 67 -22.70 -9.64 -24.12
N ASN A 68 -21.70 -9.11 -23.44
CA ASN A 68 -21.83 -8.52 -22.10
C ASN A 68 -20.86 -7.35 -21.97
N PHE A 69 -21.21 -6.36 -21.12
CA PHE A 69 -20.29 -5.25 -20.88
C PHE A 69 -19.10 -5.69 -20.03
N LEU A 70 -17.93 -5.84 -20.67
CA LEU A 70 -16.68 -6.28 -20.06
C LEU A 70 -15.63 -5.16 -20.20
N SER A 71 -15.47 -4.39 -19.13
CA SER A 71 -14.47 -3.31 -19.09
C SER A 71 -13.08 -3.88 -18.84
N VAL A 72 -12.19 -3.65 -19.80
CA VAL A 72 -10.79 -4.04 -19.77
C VAL A 72 -9.92 -2.78 -19.64
N GLY A 73 -8.79 -2.89 -18.98
CA GLY A 73 -7.85 -1.77 -18.87
C GLY A 73 -6.50 -2.22 -18.33
N ARG A 74 -5.45 -1.53 -18.77
CA ARG A 74 -4.05 -1.85 -18.50
C ARG A 74 -3.72 -2.02 -17.01
N VAL A 75 -4.35 -1.27 -16.12
CA VAL A 75 -4.12 -1.36 -14.66
C VAL A 75 -5.27 -2.06 -13.94
N GLN A 76 -6.53 -1.83 -14.34
CA GLN A 76 -7.69 -2.44 -13.66
C GLN A 76 -7.70 -3.97 -13.80
N THR A 77 -7.37 -4.51 -14.98
CA THR A 77 -7.41 -5.96 -15.23
C THR A 77 -6.33 -6.71 -14.44
N PRO A 78 -5.05 -6.27 -14.42
CA PRO A 78 -4.06 -6.86 -13.54
C PRO A 78 -4.41 -6.72 -12.04
N THR A 79 -5.00 -5.60 -11.62
CA THR A 79 -5.46 -5.45 -10.23
C THR A 79 -6.56 -6.45 -9.88
N LEU A 80 -7.51 -6.68 -10.79
CA LEU A 80 -8.54 -7.71 -10.61
C LEU A 80 -7.93 -9.11 -10.55
N LYS A 81 -6.93 -9.40 -11.42
CA LYS A 81 -6.23 -10.69 -11.41
C LYS A 81 -5.60 -10.97 -10.05
N ILE A 82 -4.94 -10.00 -9.42
CA ILE A 82 -4.36 -10.16 -8.08
C ILE A 82 -5.41 -10.65 -7.07
N ILE A 83 -6.64 -10.11 -7.14
CA ILE A 83 -7.72 -10.50 -6.22
C ILE A 83 -8.25 -11.90 -6.55
N VAL A 84 -8.42 -12.22 -7.84
CA VAL A 84 -8.89 -13.54 -8.30
C VAL A 84 -7.88 -14.63 -7.97
N ASP A 85 -6.59 -14.38 -8.22
CA ASP A 85 -5.53 -15.34 -7.89
C ASP A 85 -5.51 -15.63 -6.38
N ARG A 86 -5.68 -14.61 -5.53
CA ARG A 86 -5.79 -14.78 -4.08
C ARG A 86 -7.00 -15.65 -3.68
N GLU A 87 -8.14 -15.45 -4.31
CA GLU A 87 -9.30 -16.29 -4.05
C GLU A 87 -9.06 -17.75 -4.48
N ASN A 88 -8.38 -17.97 -5.61
CA ASN A 88 -7.96 -19.29 -6.05
C ASN A 88 -6.97 -19.95 -5.07
N GLU A 89 -6.00 -19.18 -4.54
CA GLU A 89 -5.10 -19.66 -3.50
C GLU A 89 -5.87 -20.11 -2.24
N ILE A 90 -6.89 -19.33 -1.83
CA ILE A 90 -7.72 -19.66 -0.67
C ILE A 90 -8.55 -20.93 -0.92
N ASN A 91 -9.20 -21.01 -2.08
CA ASN A 91 -10.08 -22.14 -2.43
C ASN A 91 -9.31 -23.46 -2.62
N ASN A 92 -8.08 -23.38 -3.13
CA ASN A 92 -7.22 -24.55 -3.35
C ASN A 92 -6.32 -24.87 -2.15
N PHE A 93 -6.40 -24.09 -1.08
CA PHE A 93 -5.53 -24.26 0.09
C PHE A 93 -5.86 -25.56 0.81
N LYS A 94 -4.82 -26.37 0.99
CA LYS A 94 -4.90 -27.60 1.81
C LYS A 94 -4.23 -27.31 3.15
N SER A 95 -5.03 -27.38 4.19
CA SER A 95 -4.53 -27.18 5.55
C SER A 95 -3.72 -28.39 6.01
N GLU A 96 -2.52 -28.14 6.51
CA GLU A 96 -1.59 -29.13 7.05
C GLU A 96 -1.46 -28.96 8.55
N LYS A 97 -1.53 -30.05 9.29
CA LYS A 97 -1.19 -30.07 10.71
C LYS A 97 0.31 -30.16 10.88
N TYR A 98 0.80 -29.48 11.89
CA TYR A 98 2.18 -29.60 12.36
C TYR A 98 2.21 -29.44 13.88
N TYR A 99 3.31 -29.82 14.48
CA TYR A 99 3.45 -29.88 15.93
C TYR A 99 4.72 -29.15 16.36
N THR A 100 4.73 -28.67 17.59
CA THR A 100 5.91 -28.25 18.32
C THR A 100 5.89 -28.88 19.71
N VAL A 101 7.08 -29.08 20.28
CA VAL A 101 7.18 -29.45 21.68
C VAL A 101 7.58 -28.21 22.47
N LEU A 102 6.77 -27.88 23.48
CA LEU A 102 7.05 -26.81 24.41
C LEU A 102 7.75 -27.38 25.63
N LEU A 103 8.90 -26.82 25.98
CA LEU A 103 9.66 -27.16 27.19
C LEU A 103 9.53 -26.00 28.19
N ASN A 104 8.84 -26.26 29.28
CA ASN A 104 8.73 -25.31 30.38
C ASN A 104 9.94 -25.46 31.30
N CYS A 105 10.74 -24.43 31.42
CA CYS A 105 11.96 -24.37 32.20
C CYS A 105 11.77 -23.60 33.53
N GLY A 106 10.55 -23.50 34.04
CA GLY A 106 10.19 -22.74 35.23
C GLY A 106 9.97 -21.26 34.92
N GLU A 107 11.03 -20.48 34.77
CA GLU A 107 10.91 -19.03 34.52
C GLU A 107 10.51 -18.68 33.08
N PHE A 108 10.73 -19.61 32.12
CA PHE A 108 10.40 -19.39 30.71
C PHE A 108 9.99 -20.70 30.03
N THR A 109 9.41 -20.59 28.86
CA THR A 109 9.09 -21.70 27.99
C THR A 109 9.91 -21.59 26.71
N ALA A 110 10.57 -22.67 26.33
CA ALA A 110 11.27 -22.82 25.06
C ALA A 110 10.49 -23.71 24.12
N GLU A 111 10.58 -23.48 22.82
CA GLU A 111 9.80 -24.18 21.80
C GLU A 111 10.74 -24.85 20.78
N SER A 112 10.42 -26.08 20.38
CA SER A 112 11.15 -26.82 19.35
C SER A 112 10.90 -26.24 17.95
N ALA A 113 11.70 -26.64 16.99
CA ALA A 113 11.40 -26.46 15.58
C ALA A 113 10.07 -27.15 15.20
N ARG A 114 9.50 -26.78 14.03
CA ARG A 114 8.29 -27.39 13.46
C ARG A 114 8.51 -28.90 13.21
N ILE A 115 7.58 -29.71 13.67
CA ILE A 115 7.55 -31.18 13.54
C ILE A 115 6.38 -31.55 12.63
N PRO A 116 6.58 -32.32 11.55
CA PRO A 116 5.55 -32.54 10.55
C PRO A 116 4.42 -33.46 11.00
N ASP A 117 4.70 -34.40 11.94
CA ASP A 117 3.74 -35.43 12.35
C ASP A 117 3.73 -35.70 13.86
N LEU A 118 2.60 -36.18 14.35
CA LEU A 118 2.37 -36.48 15.77
C LEU A 118 3.24 -37.62 16.31
N PRO A 119 3.50 -38.76 15.58
CA PRO A 119 4.39 -39.79 16.06
C PRO A 119 5.80 -39.29 16.37
N THR A 120 6.38 -38.46 15.48
CA THR A 120 7.68 -37.81 15.69
C THR A 120 7.66 -36.89 16.90
N ALA A 121 6.59 -36.09 17.05
CA ALA A 121 6.46 -35.18 18.20
C ALA A 121 6.36 -35.98 19.52
N LYS A 122 5.61 -37.09 19.55
CA LYS A 122 5.54 -37.99 20.73
C LYS A 122 6.87 -38.62 21.08
N LYS A 123 7.65 -39.06 20.07
CA LYS A 123 8.99 -39.60 20.28
C LYS A 123 9.94 -38.58 20.91
N ILE A 124 9.94 -37.35 20.38
CA ILE A 124 10.72 -36.25 20.94
C ILE A 124 10.27 -35.97 22.39
N LEU A 125 8.97 -35.89 22.65
CA LEU A 125 8.43 -35.65 23.98
C LEU A 125 8.92 -36.72 24.97
N GLN A 126 8.86 -38.03 24.61
CA GLN A 126 9.33 -39.14 25.45
C GLN A 126 10.83 -39.05 25.75
N ASN A 127 11.65 -38.70 24.75
CA ASN A 127 13.08 -38.57 24.92
C ASN A 127 13.41 -37.37 25.84
N VAL A 128 12.71 -36.26 25.68
CA VAL A 128 12.89 -35.03 26.47
C VAL A 128 12.46 -35.27 27.92
N ASN A 129 11.37 -35.99 28.16
CA ASN A 129 10.90 -36.33 29.50
C ASN A 129 11.94 -37.13 30.31
N ALA A 130 12.66 -38.03 29.63
CA ALA A 130 13.71 -38.86 30.24
C ALA A 130 15.10 -38.15 30.24
N GLY A 131 15.22 -37.03 29.57
CA GLY A 131 16.50 -36.32 29.36
C GLY A 131 16.77 -35.25 30.40
N THR A 132 18.01 -34.77 30.43
CA THR A 132 18.41 -33.61 31.21
C THR A 132 18.46 -32.41 30.31
N ALA A 133 17.73 -31.36 30.66
CA ALA A 133 17.74 -30.10 29.91
C ALA A 133 18.85 -29.19 30.44
N PHE A 134 19.54 -28.52 29.53
CA PHE A 134 20.56 -27.51 29.89
C PHE A 134 20.60 -26.36 28.87
N ILE A 135 21.05 -25.20 29.32
CA ILE A 135 21.20 -24.03 28.46
C ILE A 135 22.46 -24.19 27.60
N LYS A 136 22.26 -24.40 26.29
CA LYS A 136 23.30 -24.63 25.30
C LYS A 136 23.98 -23.31 24.89
N SER A 137 23.20 -22.26 24.69
CA SER A 137 23.73 -20.95 24.31
C SER A 137 22.76 -19.81 24.62
N ILE A 138 23.31 -18.61 24.85
CA ILE A 138 22.57 -17.36 25.04
C ILE A 138 23.15 -16.32 24.10
N LYS A 139 22.33 -15.87 23.13
CA LYS A 139 22.72 -14.80 22.20
C LYS A 139 21.95 -13.51 22.54
N LYS A 140 22.70 -12.45 22.86
CA LYS A 140 22.15 -11.11 23.11
C LYS A 140 22.56 -10.18 22.00
N GLU A 141 21.57 -9.46 21.44
CA GLU A 141 21.78 -8.51 20.35
C GLU A 141 21.03 -7.21 20.65
N SER A 142 21.72 -6.07 20.58
CA SER A 142 21.06 -4.78 20.59
C SER A 142 20.45 -4.49 19.21
N LYS A 143 19.13 -4.32 19.18
CA LYS A 143 18.40 -4.02 17.93
C LYS A 143 17.84 -2.60 17.97
N LYS A 144 18.11 -1.86 16.89
CA LYS A 144 17.60 -0.51 16.67
C LYS A 144 16.51 -0.56 15.61
N VAL A 145 15.37 0.03 15.89
CA VAL A 145 14.26 0.16 14.95
C VAL A 145 14.07 1.65 14.65
N SER A 146 14.43 2.04 13.47
CA SER A 146 14.30 3.42 13.01
C SER A 146 12.84 3.88 13.02
N PRO A 147 12.60 5.18 13.25
CA PRO A 147 11.28 5.77 13.06
C PRO A 147 10.71 5.52 11.68
N PRO A 148 9.38 5.43 11.56
CA PRO A 148 8.73 5.30 10.25
C PRO A 148 8.93 6.59 9.43
N LYS A 149 8.88 6.46 8.10
CA LYS A 149 8.92 7.61 7.19
C LYS A 149 7.65 8.45 7.32
N LEU A 150 7.67 9.68 6.77
CA LEU A 150 6.47 10.48 6.57
C LEU A 150 5.48 9.76 5.65
N PHE A 151 4.22 10.18 5.67
CA PHE A 151 3.24 9.62 4.76
C PHE A 151 3.37 10.17 3.33
N ASN A 152 3.27 9.27 2.38
CA ASN A 152 2.69 9.52 1.07
C ASN A 152 1.21 9.12 1.08
N ILE A 153 0.50 9.29 -0.03
CA ILE A 153 -0.94 8.98 -0.06
C ILE A 153 -1.22 7.48 0.14
N ALA A 154 -0.41 6.60 -0.43
CA ALA A 154 -0.61 5.15 -0.29
C ALA A 154 -0.41 4.68 1.16
N ASP A 155 0.62 5.17 1.85
CA ASP A 155 0.89 4.81 3.24
C ASP A 155 -0.18 5.35 4.19
N LEU A 156 -0.72 6.55 3.92
CA LEU A 156 -1.86 7.10 4.64
C LEU A 156 -3.09 6.22 4.45
N GLN A 157 -3.43 5.85 3.20
CA GLN A 157 -4.56 4.99 2.88
C GLN A 157 -4.44 3.61 3.54
N LYS A 158 -3.26 2.98 3.47
CA LYS A 158 -2.98 1.69 4.13
C LYS A 158 -3.20 1.79 5.65
N THR A 159 -2.73 2.85 6.27
CA THR A 159 -2.82 3.02 7.72
C THR A 159 -4.24 3.35 8.17
N ALA A 160 -4.95 4.23 7.45
CA ALA A 160 -6.34 4.57 7.74
C ALA A 160 -7.28 3.36 7.55
N ASN A 161 -7.06 2.54 6.52
CA ASN A 161 -7.82 1.29 6.33
C ASN A 161 -7.58 0.30 7.47
N ARG A 162 -6.33 0.14 7.91
CA ARG A 162 -5.97 -0.76 9.02
C ARG A 162 -6.59 -0.31 10.34
N LEU A 163 -6.48 0.97 10.69
CA LEU A 163 -6.93 1.50 11.99
C LEU A 163 -8.45 1.74 12.03
N PHE A 164 -8.99 2.39 11.02
CA PHE A 164 -10.38 2.88 11.02
C PHE A 164 -11.31 2.08 10.11
N GLY A 165 -10.76 1.29 9.19
CA GLY A 165 -11.55 0.60 8.16
C GLY A 165 -11.97 1.50 7.02
N TYR A 166 -11.43 2.70 6.89
CA TYR A 166 -11.72 3.58 5.77
C TYR A 166 -11.23 2.98 4.47
N THR A 167 -12.00 3.13 3.41
CA THR A 167 -11.54 2.74 2.07
C THR A 167 -10.43 3.70 1.60
N ALA A 168 -9.64 3.26 0.64
CA ALA A 168 -8.62 4.13 0.04
C ALA A 168 -9.23 5.42 -0.53
N LYS A 169 -10.43 5.32 -1.13
CA LYS A 169 -11.16 6.47 -1.68
C LYS A 169 -11.63 7.43 -0.57
N GLN A 170 -12.26 6.91 0.50
CA GLN A 170 -12.67 7.75 1.64
C GLN A 170 -11.48 8.49 2.25
N THR A 171 -10.34 7.80 2.43
CA THR A 171 -9.12 8.42 2.97
C THR A 171 -8.64 9.56 2.06
N LEU A 172 -8.65 9.35 0.75
CA LEU A 172 -8.28 10.39 -0.22
C LEU A 172 -9.25 11.59 -0.18
N ASP A 173 -10.55 11.34 -0.08
CA ASP A 173 -11.55 12.40 -0.04
C ASP A 173 -11.42 13.24 1.23
N TYR A 174 -11.21 12.62 2.39
CA TYR A 174 -10.96 13.34 3.63
C TYR A 174 -9.65 14.15 3.58
N ALA A 175 -8.60 13.57 3.03
CA ALA A 175 -7.34 14.29 2.83
C ALA A 175 -7.49 15.46 1.84
N GLN A 176 -8.28 15.30 0.77
CA GLN A 176 -8.56 16.36 -0.18
C GLN A 176 -9.33 17.52 0.50
N SER A 177 -10.34 17.22 1.31
CA SER A 177 -11.09 18.21 2.08
C SER A 177 -10.19 18.97 3.06
N LEU A 178 -9.30 18.28 3.78
CA LEU A 178 -8.33 18.90 4.69
C LEU A 178 -7.35 19.83 3.94
N TYR A 179 -6.92 19.45 2.73
CA TYR A 179 -6.08 20.29 1.87
C TYR A 179 -6.80 21.57 1.44
N GLU A 180 -8.06 21.46 1.02
CA GLU A 180 -8.89 22.61 0.62
C GLU A 180 -9.14 23.56 1.81
N LYS A 181 -9.22 23.03 3.03
CA LYS A 181 -9.24 23.78 4.29
C LYS A 181 -7.87 24.33 4.71
N LYS A 182 -6.81 24.09 3.93
CA LYS A 182 -5.42 24.50 4.19
C LYS A 182 -4.77 23.86 5.43
N LEU A 183 -5.30 22.74 5.91
CA LEU A 183 -4.82 22.07 7.12
C LEU A 183 -3.71 21.06 6.87
N ILE A 184 -3.60 20.57 5.64
CA ILE A 184 -2.52 19.67 5.21
C ILE A 184 -1.96 20.11 3.85
N THR A 185 -0.79 19.57 3.50
CA THR A 185 -0.18 19.73 2.18
C THR A 185 -0.88 18.88 1.13
N TYR A 186 -0.54 19.05 -0.16
CA TYR A 186 -1.20 18.37 -1.28
C TYR A 186 -1.23 16.85 -1.11
N PRO A 187 -2.42 16.21 -1.12
CA PRO A 187 -2.53 14.81 -0.70
C PRO A 187 -2.04 13.79 -1.73
N ARG A 188 -1.99 14.12 -3.02
CA ARG A 188 -1.58 13.16 -4.06
C ARG A 188 -0.08 13.20 -4.30
N THR A 189 0.69 12.87 -3.27
CA THR A 189 2.15 12.75 -3.32
C THR A 189 2.58 11.31 -3.18
N ASP A 190 3.64 10.93 -3.89
CA ASP A 190 4.32 9.64 -3.79
C ASP A 190 5.59 9.70 -2.91
N SER A 191 6.01 10.89 -2.50
CA SER A 191 7.18 11.08 -1.66
C SER A 191 6.89 10.84 -0.17
N ASN A 192 7.83 10.19 0.50
CA ASN A 192 7.89 10.05 1.96
C ASN A 192 8.90 11.03 2.60
N TYR A 193 9.41 12.00 1.84
CA TYR A 193 10.49 12.89 2.24
C TYR A 193 10.14 14.35 1.95
N VAL A 194 10.93 15.25 2.56
CA VAL A 194 10.87 16.70 2.32
C VAL A 194 12.20 17.21 1.80
N ASN A 195 12.21 18.42 1.25
CA ASN A 195 13.41 19.10 0.78
C ASN A 195 14.22 19.69 1.94
N SER A 196 15.51 19.85 1.75
CA SER A 196 16.44 20.44 2.74
C SER A 196 16.03 21.85 3.19
N SER A 197 15.41 22.65 2.31
CA SER A 197 14.85 23.97 2.62
C SER A 197 13.74 23.96 3.68
N MET A 198 13.14 22.79 3.97
CA MET A 198 12.04 22.66 4.93
C MET A 198 12.51 22.33 6.35
N LYS A 199 13.82 22.26 6.61
CA LYS A 199 14.35 21.81 7.92
C LYS A 199 13.74 22.54 9.11
N ASP A 200 13.78 23.86 9.11
CA ASP A 200 13.23 24.70 10.19
C ASP A 200 11.70 24.61 10.25
N LYS A 201 11.05 24.51 9.09
CA LYS A 201 9.59 24.35 9.00
C LYS A 201 9.15 23.02 9.62
N ILE A 202 9.90 21.92 9.47
CA ILE A 202 9.60 20.62 10.11
C ILE A 202 9.56 20.73 11.64
N ILE A 203 10.48 21.49 12.24
CA ILE A 203 10.49 21.70 13.70
C ILE A 203 9.21 22.45 14.12
N GLN A 204 8.85 23.52 13.43
CA GLN A 204 7.63 24.28 13.70
C GLN A 204 6.35 23.43 13.51
N LEU A 205 6.29 22.66 12.43
CA LEU A 205 5.17 21.76 12.14
C LEU A 205 5.05 20.65 13.19
N THR A 206 6.17 20.17 13.75
CA THR A 206 6.16 19.18 14.82
C THR A 206 5.54 19.76 16.09
N ALA A 207 5.85 21.01 16.43
CA ALA A 207 5.23 21.71 17.56
C ALA A 207 3.72 21.91 17.32
N ALA A 208 3.29 22.33 16.12
CA ALA A 208 1.88 22.45 15.79
C ALA A 208 1.14 21.10 15.85
N ALA A 209 1.76 20.03 15.33
CA ALA A 209 1.22 18.67 15.37
C ALA A 209 1.06 18.16 16.82
N SER A 210 1.98 18.52 17.73
CA SER A 210 1.86 18.13 19.14
C SER A 210 0.65 18.76 19.82
N GLY A 211 0.29 20.00 19.44
CA GLY A 211 -0.93 20.65 19.88
C GLY A 211 -2.19 19.87 19.47
N ILE A 212 -2.29 19.48 18.20
CA ILE A 212 -3.40 18.67 17.66
C ILE A 212 -3.51 17.31 18.36
N MET A 213 -2.37 16.73 18.75
CA MET A 213 -2.32 15.43 19.43
C MET A 213 -2.44 15.54 20.96
N SER A 214 -2.52 16.75 21.51
CA SER A 214 -2.49 17.03 22.96
C SER A 214 -1.35 16.27 23.65
N ALA A 215 -0.16 16.34 23.05
CA ALA A 215 1.01 15.60 23.49
C ALA A 215 2.19 16.53 23.71
N GLU A 216 2.84 16.39 24.86
CA GLU A 216 4.12 17.05 25.11
C GLU A 216 5.25 16.26 24.44
N ILE A 217 6.12 16.97 23.75
CA ILE A 217 7.30 16.41 23.08
C ILE A 217 8.53 16.66 23.97
N SER A 218 9.06 15.58 24.53
CA SER A 218 10.22 15.61 25.46
C SER A 218 11.57 15.43 24.77
N PHE A 219 11.63 15.45 23.44
CA PHE A 219 12.84 15.26 22.65
C PHE A 219 13.04 16.39 21.63
N THR A 220 14.27 16.56 21.15
CA THR A 220 14.55 17.47 20.03
C THR A 220 14.23 16.76 18.71
N PRO A 221 13.31 17.31 17.87
CA PRO A 221 12.96 16.70 16.60
C PRO A 221 14.15 16.59 15.65
N ASP A 222 14.42 15.38 15.15
CA ASP A 222 15.46 15.12 14.15
C ASP A 222 14.91 15.33 12.72
N ALA A 223 14.94 16.59 12.26
CA ALA A 223 14.44 16.96 10.95
C ALA A 223 15.28 16.38 9.82
N ASP A 224 16.58 16.13 10.01
CA ASP A 224 17.47 15.60 8.96
C ASP A 224 17.05 14.19 8.52
N ARG A 225 16.40 13.44 9.39
CA ARG A 225 15.91 12.08 9.12
C ARG A 225 14.86 12.01 8.01
N VAL A 226 14.08 13.06 7.85
CA VAL A 226 12.99 13.12 6.86
C VAL A 226 13.37 13.90 5.60
N ILE A 227 14.59 14.42 5.52
CA ILE A 227 15.09 15.20 4.37
C ILE A 227 15.73 14.27 3.35
N ASN A 228 15.30 14.38 2.09
CA ASN A 228 15.97 13.74 0.97
C ASN A 228 15.55 14.42 -0.35
N ASP A 229 16.34 15.39 -0.81
CA ASP A 229 16.04 16.17 -2.01
C ASP A 229 15.92 15.32 -3.29
N LYS A 230 16.65 14.20 -3.37
CA LYS A 230 16.60 13.29 -4.52
C LYS A 230 15.32 12.47 -4.61
N LYS A 231 14.59 12.32 -3.50
CA LYS A 231 13.34 11.55 -3.41
C LYS A 231 12.10 12.43 -3.32
N VAL A 232 12.24 13.72 -3.52
CA VAL A 232 11.14 14.65 -3.68
C VAL A 232 11.12 15.07 -5.15
N THR A 233 10.10 14.61 -5.87
CA THR A 233 9.92 14.93 -7.29
C THR A 233 9.02 16.15 -7.45
N ASP A 234 7.72 15.93 -7.54
CA ASP A 234 6.72 16.97 -7.77
C ASP A 234 6.25 17.62 -6.46
N HIS A 235 5.98 16.79 -5.46
CA HIS A 235 5.48 17.19 -4.14
C HIS A 235 6.22 16.43 -3.05
N HIS A 236 6.47 17.12 -1.94
CA HIS A 236 7.01 16.49 -0.74
C HIS A 236 5.95 15.65 -0.01
N ALA A 237 6.36 14.90 1.02
CA ALA A 237 5.49 14.10 1.86
C ALA A 237 4.28 14.87 2.43
N LEU A 238 3.25 14.13 2.81
CA LEU A 238 2.08 14.68 3.51
C LEU A 238 2.46 15.20 4.89
N LEU A 239 2.12 16.46 5.13
CA LEU A 239 2.38 17.17 6.38
C LEU A 239 1.15 17.96 6.82
N PRO A 240 0.95 18.22 8.12
CA PRO A 240 0.08 19.30 8.55
C PRO A 240 0.67 20.64 8.07
N THR A 241 -0.12 21.68 7.99
CA THR A 241 0.34 23.06 7.80
C THR A 241 0.39 23.82 9.13
N LEU A 242 0.96 25.00 9.16
CA LEU A 242 0.94 25.83 10.37
C LEU A 242 -0.47 26.35 10.69
N SER A 243 -1.37 26.41 9.69
CA SER A 243 -2.78 26.80 9.87
C SER A 243 -3.55 25.89 10.82
N VAL A 244 -3.05 24.68 11.14
CA VAL A 244 -3.70 23.80 12.15
C VAL A 244 -3.71 24.42 13.55
N SER A 245 -2.77 25.32 13.86
CA SER A 245 -2.70 25.99 15.18
C SER A 245 -3.84 26.99 15.39
N ASP A 246 -4.36 27.57 14.32
CA ASP A 246 -5.41 28.58 14.33
C ASP A 246 -6.78 28.00 13.90
N ALA A 247 -6.82 26.70 13.60
CA ALA A 247 -8.02 26.04 13.11
C ALA A 247 -9.07 25.86 14.23
N ASP A 248 -10.32 26.07 13.88
CA ASP A 248 -11.45 25.64 14.71
C ASP A 248 -11.59 24.11 14.63
N ILE A 249 -10.97 23.43 15.58
CA ILE A 249 -10.89 21.97 15.65
C ILE A 249 -12.29 21.35 15.80
N GLU A 250 -13.22 22.02 16.49
CA GLU A 250 -14.56 21.53 16.74
C GLU A 250 -15.41 21.54 15.46
N ALA A 251 -15.10 22.43 14.51
CA ALA A 251 -15.77 22.48 13.22
C ALA A 251 -15.31 21.42 12.23
N ILE A 252 -14.24 20.65 12.52
CA ILE A 252 -13.73 19.60 11.63
C ILE A 252 -14.49 18.30 11.86
N PRO A 253 -15.09 17.69 10.82
CA PRO A 253 -15.76 16.40 10.94
C PRO A 253 -14.85 15.31 11.54
N ASP A 254 -15.40 14.43 12.39
CA ASP A 254 -14.63 13.38 13.09
C ASP A 254 -13.77 12.51 12.16
N SER A 255 -14.32 12.17 10.98
CA SER A 255 -13.56 11.37 9.98
C SER A 255 -12.34 12.12 9.42
N GLU A 256 -12.48 13.42 9.16
CA GLU A 256 -11.37 14.25 8.71
C GLU A 256 -10.39 14.51 9.85
N MET A 257 -10.87 14.75 11.07
CA MET A 257 -10.04 14.91 12.26
C MET A 257 -9.17 13.67 12.52
N LYS A 258 -9.72 12.47 12.33
CA LYS A 258 -8.94 11.22 12.41
C LYS A 258 -7.80 11.17 11.40
N ILE A 259 -8.04 11.62 10.17
CA ILE A 259 -6.99 11.69 9.13
C ILE A 259 -5.95 12.77 9.48
N LEU A 260 -6.37 13.96 9.92
CA LEU A 260 -5.45 15.01 10.35
C LEU A 260 -4.55 14.54 11.50
N ARG A 261 -5.15 13.96 12.54
CA ARG A 261 -4.40 13.40 13.69
C ARG A 261 -3.45 12.29 13.27
N LEU A 262 -3.84 11.47 12.26
CA LEU A 262 -2.97 10.42 11.75
C LEU A 262 -1.74 11.00 11.03
N ILE A 263 -1.90 12.08 10.27
CA ILE A 263 -0.79 12.80 9.61
C ILE A 263 0.11 13.48 10.66
N CYS A 264 -0.49 14.13 11.65
CA CYS A 264 0.25 14.74 12.76
C CYS A 264 1.07 13.71 13.55
N SER A 265 0.45 12.56 13.90
CA SER A 265 1.15 11.49 14.60
C SER A 265 2.33 10.95 13.81
N GLN A 266 2.17 10.78 12.48
CA GLN A 266 3.24 10.27 11.63
C GLN A 266 4.43 11.23 11.56
N LEU A 267 4.20 12.54 11.53
CA LEU A 267 5.27 13.54 11.60
C LEU A 267 6.03 13.42 12.93
N ILE A 268 5.32 13.34 14.04
CA ILE A 268 5.95 13.18 15.36
C ILE A 268 6.78 11.90 15.42
N TYR A 269 6.24 10.76 14.92
CA TYR A 269 7.01 9.51 14.88
C TYR A 269 8.27 9.65 14.04
N ALA A 270 8.17 10.23 12.84
CA ALA A 270 9.26 10.28 11.86
C ALA A 270 10.48 11.06 12.35
N VAL A 271 10.27 12.07 13.21
CA VAL A 271 11.33 12.91 13.78
C VAL A 271 11.72 12.52 15.22
N SER A 272 11.13 11.44 15.76
CA SER A 272 11.42 10.94 17.10
C SER A 272 12.70 10.10 17.15
N PRO A 273 13.28 9.86 18.32
CA PRO A 273 14.39 8.93 18.51
C PRO A 273 14.02 7.50 18.12
N GLU A 274 15.04 6.69 17.84
CA GLU A 274 14.89 5.27 17.53
C GLU A 274 14.33 4.48 18.71
N HIS A 275 13.65 3.37 18.40
CA HIS A 275 13.31 2.35 19.41
C HIS A 275 14.46 1.37 19.52
N ILE A 276 15.04 1.24 20.72
CA ILE A 276 16.19 0.35 20.98
C ILE A 276 15.79 -0.70 22.01
N TYR A 277 16.09 -1.96 21.70
CA TYR A 277 15.86 -3.06 22.60
C TYR A 277 16.95 -4.13 22.48
N GLU A 278 17.20 -4.84 23.58
CA GLU A 278 17.99 -6.05 23.58
C GLU A 278 17.10 -7.25 23.25
N SER A 279 17.48 -8.01 22.24
CA SER A 279 16.87 -9.29 21.88
C SER A 279 17.74 -10.40 22.45
N THR A 280 17.19 -11.25 23.31
CA THR A 280 17.89 -12.42 23.87
C THR A 280 17.29 -13.68 23.27
N ALA A 281 18.11 -14.52 22.68
CA ALA A 281 17.70 -15.85 22.21
C ALA A 281 18.44 -16.90 23.07
N ILE A 282 17.68 -17.70 23.80
CA ILE A 282 18.19 -18.82 24.60
C ILE A 282 17.92 -20.12 23.84
N THR A 283 18.97 -20.92 23.64
CA THR A 283 18.85 -22.28 23.15
C THR A 283 19.00 -23.24 24.32
N VAL A 284 17.97 -24.02 24.59
CA VAL A 284 17.98 -25.11 25.56
C VAL A 284 18.13 -26.43 24.79
N SER A 285 19.05 -27.27 25.18
CA SER A 285 19.20 -28.61 24.61
C SER A 285 18.74 -29.66 25.60
N CYS A 286 17.93 -30.62 25.11
CA CYS A 286 17.48 -31.78 25.89
C CYS A 286 17.32 -32.98 24.96
N ALA A 287 17.97 -34.11 25.27
CA ALA A 287 17.91 -35.35 24.49
C ALA A 287 18.09 -35.12 22.98
N ASP A 288 19.19 -34.43 22.60
CA ASP A 288 19.57 -34.06 21.21
C ASP A 288 18.55 -33.16 20.47
N THR A 289 17.59 -32.61 21.20
CA THR A 289 16.63 -31.66 20.62
C THR A 289 16.87 -30.27 21.18
N ASP A 290 16.98 -29.29 20.27
CA ASP A 290 17.15 -27.88 20.62
C ASP A 290 15.80 -27.16 20.68
N PHE A 291 15.62 -26.37 21.73
CA PHE A 291 14.44 -25.54 21.99
C PHE A 291 14.87 -24.09 22.07
N THR A 292 14.10 -23.18 21.55
CA THR A 292 14.41 -21.75 21.54
C THR A 292 13.42 -20.95 22.37
N ALA A 293 13.92 -20.09 23.26
CA ALA A 293 13.15 -19.07 23.93
C ALA A 293 13.62 -17.67 23.51
N LEU A 294 12.69 -16.75 23.27
CA LEU A 294 13.01 -15.39 22.83
C LEU A 294 12.61 -14.38 23.92
N GLY A 295 13.56 -13.54 24.29
CA GLY A 295 13.37 -12.42 25.21
C GLY A 295 13.51 -11.08 24.50
N LYS A 296 12.90 -10.06 25.11
CA LYS A 296 13.01 -8.67 24.67
C LYS A 296 12.99 -7.76 25.90
N LYS A 297 14.06 -6.98 26.05
CA LYS A 297 14.20 -5.91 27.06
C LYS A 297 14.33 -4.57 26.35
N ILE A 298 13.46 -3.63 26.64
CA ILE A 298 13.46 -2.31 26.00
C ILE A 298 14.48 -1.42 26.72
N SER A 299 15.43 -0.87 25.96
CA SER A 299 16.40 0.11 26.45
C SER A 299 15.93 1.54 26.20
N GLN A 300 15.23 1.79 25.08
CA GLN A 300 14.69 3.09 24.73
C GLN A 300 13.39 2.92 23.97
N MET A 301 12.29 3.50 24.45
CA MET A 301 11.00 3.45 23.76
C MET A 301 11.02 4.22 22.44
N GLY A 302 11.62 5.42 22.42
CA GLY A 302 11.70 6.26 21.24
C GLY A 302 10.32 6.53 20.63
N TRP A 303 10.25 6.53 19.29
CA TRP A 303 9.00 6.81 18.57
C TRP A 303 7.83 5.87 18.92
N LYS A 304 8.11 4.68 19.44
CA LYS A 304 7.06 3.72 19.83
C LYS A 304 6.25 4.17 21.03
N GLU A 305 6.79 4.98 21.90
CA GLU A 305 6.06 5.58 23.02
C GLU A 305 4.87 6.40 22.50
N PHE A 306 5.14 7.28 21.52
CA PHE A 306 4.10 8.09 20.90
C PHE A 306 3.14 7.23 20.07
N GLN A 307 3.64 6.18 19.41
CA GLN A 307 2.78 5.27 18.65
C GLN A 307 1.74 4.59 19.53
N LEU A 308 2.13 4.08 20.69
CA LEU A 308 1.21 3.45 21.65
C LEU A 308 0.15 4.45 22.13
N LYS A 309 0.59 5.63 22.55
CA LYS A 309 -0.28 6.70 23.04
C LYS A 309 -1.27 7.16 21.96
N PHE A 310 -0.79 7.42 20.75
CA PHE A 310 -1.63 8.00 19.69
C PHE A 310 -2.55 6.97 19.06
N VAL A 311 -2.12 5.72 18.85
CA VAL A 311 -3.02 4.68 18.37
C VAL A 311 -4.11 4.39 19.39
N SER A 312 -3.80 4.40 20.67
CA SER A 312 -4.81 4.27 21.73
C SER A 312 -5.82 5.43 21.69
N LEU A 313 -5.34 6.68 21.56
CA LEU A 313 -6.18 7.86 21.40
C LEU A 313 -7.10 7.78 20.15
N LEU A 314 -6.54 7.35 19.02
CA LEU A 314 -7.25 7.30 17.74
C LEU A 314 -8.26 6.16 17.62
N THR A 315 -8.02 5.04 18.31
CA THR A 315 -8.83 3.83 18.16
C THR A 315 -9.64 3.47 19.41
N GLY A 316 -9.38 4.11 20.55
CA GLY A 316 -9.95 3.76 21.85
C GLY A 316 -9.47 2.41 22.40
N LYS A 317 -8.44 1.79 21.80
CA LYS A 317 -7.90 0.49 22.21
C LYS A 317 -6.57 0.70 22.91
N GLU A 318 -6.45 0.21 24.14
CA GLU A 318 -5.17 0.21 24.83
C GLU A 318 -4.16 -0.66 24.06
N MET A 319 -2.97 -0.13 23.89
CA MET A 319 -1.84 -0.82 23.33
C MET A 319 -0.69 -0.83 24.32
N SER A 320 -0.06 -2.00 24.45
CA SER A 320 1.15 -2.14 25.27
C SER A 320 2.22 -2.90 24.49
N VAL A 321 3.47 -2.64 24.81
CA VAL A 321 4.59 -3.47 24.34
C VAL A 321 4.86 -4.50 25.43
N LYS A 322 4.81 -5.79 25.05
CA LYS A 322 5.20 -6.86 25.97
C LYS A 322 6.73 -6.98 25.99
N GLU A 323 7.27 -7.01 27.18
CA GLU A 323 8.65 -7.38 27.44
C GLU A 323 8.68 -8.82 27.96
N THR A 324 9.73 -9.54 27.62
CA THR A 324 10.07 -10.84 28.18
C THR A 324 11.53 -10.74 28.61
N ILE A 325 11.74 -10.56 29.90
CA ILE A 325 13.07 -10.35 30.47
C ILE A 325 13.46 -11.65 31.16
N PHE A 326 14.61 -12.18 30.81
CA PHE A 326 15.22 -13.31 31.50
C PHE A 326 16.03 -12.81 32.70
N THR A 327 16.02 -13.59 33.77
CA THR A 327 16.82 -13.27 34.97
C THR A 327 18.30 -13.49 34.73
N ASP A 328 19.16 -12.80 35.47
CA ASP A 328 20.60 -12.91 35.34
C ASP A 328 21.16 -14.28 35.79
N ASN A 329 20.33 -15.09 36.48
CA ASN A 329 20.68 -16.45 36.87
C ASN A 329 20.71 -17.44 35.73
N ILE A 330 20.14 -17.06 34.55
CA ILE A 330 20.13 -17.88 33.36
C ILE A 330 21.47 -17.70 32.63
N VAL A 331 22.33 -18.72 32.75
CA VAL A 331 23.68 -18.72 32.17
C VAL A 331 23.91 -19.96 31.30
N GLU A 332 24.84 -19.91 30.38
CA GLU A 332 25.21 -21.07 29.55
C GLU A 332 25.75 -22.21 30.43
N GLY A 333 25.34 -23.41 30.13
CA GLY A 333 25.66 -24.60 30.90
C GLY A 333 24.74 -24.87 32.10
N LEU A 334 23.84 -23.93 32.43
CA LEU A 334 22.87 -24.16 33.52
C LEU A 334 22.00 -25.37 33.23
N VAL A 335 21.99 -26.33 34.14
CA VAL A 335 21.11 -27.51 34.10
C VAL A 335 19.76 -27.12 34.68
N ILE A 336 18.70 -27.50 33.97
CA ILE A 336 17.30 -27.26 34.37
C ILE A 336 16.82 -28.54 35.04
N GLU A 337 16.87 -28.58 36.38
CA GLU A 337 16.55 -29.74 37.16
C GLU A 337 15.08 -30.18 37.09
N ASN A 338 14.18 -29.18 37.00
CA ASN A 338 12.73 -29.43 36.90
C ASN A 338 12.21 -28.77 35.61
N HIS A 339 11.84 -29.60 34.64
CA HIS A 339 11.17 -29.16 33.43
C HIS A 339 9.89 -29.99 33.21
N SER A 340 8.99 -29.44 32.44
CA SER A 340 7.81 -30.15 31.95
C SER A 340 7.60 -29.84 30.48
N GLU A 341 7.12 -30.82 29.73
CA GLU A 341 6.97 -30.74 28.31
C GLU A 341 5.55 -31.01 27.85
N LYS A 342 5.13 -30.40 26.80
CA LYS A 342 3.86 -30.68 26.13
C LYS A 342 3.94 -30.50 24.64
N ILE A 343 3.15 -31.27 23.89
CA ILE A 343 2.96 -31.07 22.46
C ILE A 343 1.95 -29.93 22.26
N ALA A 344 2.28 -28.99 21.39
CA ALA A 344 1.35 -27.99 20.88
C ALA A 344 0.95 -28.36 19.45
N ASP A 345 -0.35 -28.40 19.19
CA ASP A 345 -0.93 -28.67 17.89
C ASP A 345 -1.09 -27.36 17.12
N HIS A 346 -0.67 -27.34 15.87
CA HIS A 346 -0.77 -26.21 14.97
C HIS A 346 -1.41 -26.66 13.66
N GLN A 347 -1.97 -25.69 12.94
CA GLN A 347 -2.54 -25.91 11.64
C GLN A 347 -2.23 -24.72 10.75
N THR A 348 -1.78 -24.97 9.52
CA THR A 348 -1.60 -23.90 8.54
C THR A 348 -2.97 -23.32 8.15
N THR A 349 -3.01 -22.01 7.92
CA THR A 349 -4.22 -21.29 7.52
C THR A 349 -4.06 -20.72 6.13
N PRO A 350 -5.14 -20.60 5.33
CA PRO A 350 -5.07 -19.99 4.02
C PRO A 350 -4.63 -18.52 4.11
N PRO A 351 -4.08 -17.96 3.05
CA PRO A 351 -3.79 -16.54 3.00
C PRO A 351 -5.07 -15.72 3.19
N LYS A 352 -4.96 -14.56 3.82
CA LYS A 352 -6.12 -13.68 4.03
C LYS A 352 -6.52 -13.02 2.72
N ARG A 353 -7.82 -12.80 2.52
CA ARG A 353 -8.33 -11.96 1.43
C ARG A 353 -7.74 -10.56 1.50
N TYR A 354 -7.64 -9.92 0.37
CA TYR A 354 -7.16 -8.54 0.33
C TYR A 354 -8.15 -7.58 0.99
N THR A 355 -7.59 -6.59 1.68
CA THR A 355 -8.26 -5.33 2.05
C THR A 355 -7.73 -4.21 1.17
N ASP A 356 -8.33 -3.02 1.17
CA ASP A 356 -7.75 -1.86 0.45
C ASP A 356 -6.27 -1.69 0.80
N SER A 357 -5.89 -1.79 2.08
CA SER A 357 -4.50 -1.69 2.54
C SER A 357 -3.58 -2.73 1.93
N SER A 358 -3.94 -4.00 1.98
CA SER A 358 -3.08 -5.08 1.47
C SER A 358 -3.08 -5.16 -0.05
N LEU A 359 -4.17 -4.75 -0.72
CA LEU A 359 -4.23 -4.67 -2.18
C LEU A 359 -3.33 -3.54 -2.71
N ILE A 360 -3.36 -2.34 -2.11
CA ILE A 360 -2.42 -1.27 -2.47
C ILE A 360 -0.98 -1.77 -2.35
N SER A 361 -0.64 -2.45 -1.26
CA SER A 361 0.70 -3.02 -1.08
C SER A 361 1.04 -4.10 -2.12
N ALA A 362 0.05 -4.87 -2.59
CA ALA A 362 0.25 -5.84 -3.66
C ALA A 362 0.44 -5.15 -5.02
N MET A 363 -0.33 -4.09 -5.30
CA MET A 363 -0.18 -3.28 -6.51
C MET A 363 1.19 -2.60 -6.58
N GLU A 364 1.70 -2.06 -5.47
CA GLU A 364 3.03 -1.44 -5.40
C GLU A 364 4.17 -2.44 -5.67
N ARG A 365 3.98 -3.72 -5.37
CA ARG A 365 4.99 -4.77 -5.60
C ARG A 365 4.80 -5.52 -6.92
N ALA A 366 3.61 -5.45 -7.50
CA ALA A 366 3.28 -6.20 -8.71
C ALA A 366 4.18 -5.81 -9.89
N GLY A 367 4.77 -6.78 -10.55
CA GLY A 367 5.66 -6.57 -11.68
C GLY A 367 7.06 -6.04 -11.32
N ASN A 368 7.41 -5.87 -10.03
CA ASN A 368 8.72 -5.37 -9.64
C ASN A 368 9.87 -6.33 -9.99
N GLU A 369 9.59 -7.62 -10.10
CA GLU A 369 10.56 -8.64 -10.52
C GLU A 369 10.75 -8.66 -12.05
N ASP A 370 9.83 -8.03 -12.79
CA ASP A 370 9.81 -8.02 -14.26
C ASP A 370 10.50 -6.78 -14.88
N TYR A 371 11.01 -5.84 -14.05
CA TYR A 371 11.80 -4.71 -14.56
C TYR A 371 13.18 -5.20 -14.98
N GLU A 372 13.50 -5.06 -16.27
CA GLU A 372 14.76 -5.49 -16.87
C GLU A 372 15.94 -4.54 -16.55
N ASP A 373 15.64 -3.25 -16.36
CA ASP A 373 16.63 -2.22 -16.04
C ASP A 373 16.63 -1.88 -14.54
N GLU A 374 17.74 -2.14 -13.88
CA GLU A 374 17.94 -1.83 -12.45
C GLU A 374 17.95 -0.32 -12.16
N ASN A 375 18.20 0.53 -13.18
CA ASN A 375 18.19 1.99 -13.05
C ASN A 375 16.79 2.61 -13.15
N VAL A 376 15.78 1.81 -13.47
CA VAL A 376 14.38 2.26 -13.53
C VAL A 376 13.73 2.07 -12.17
N GLU A 377 13.04 3.11 -11.70
CA GLU A 377 12.31 3.03 -10.44
C GLU A 377 11.13 2.06 -10.57
N LYS A 378 11.13 1.03 -9.72
CA LYS A 378 10.08 0.00 -9.67
C LYS A 378 8.82 0.57 -9.03
N LYS A 379 7.82 0.93 -9.82
CA LYS A 379 6.59 1.62 -9.35
C LYS A 379 5.37 0.70 -9.17
N GLY A 380 5.49 -0.59 -9.50
CA GLY A 380 4.34 -1.50 -9.47
C GLY A 380 3.31 -1.17 -10.55
N ILE A 381 2.04 -1.46 -10.29
CA ILE A 381 0.92 -1.17 -11.20
C ILE A 381 0.05 -0.04 -10.65
N GLY A 382 -0.19 0.96 -11.52
CA GLY A 382 -0.89 2.18 -11.16
C GLY A 382 -0.07 3.11 -10.27
N THR A 383 -0.21 4.41 -10.49
CA THR A 383 0.42 5.40 -9.61
C THR A 383 -0.32 5.47 -8.27
N GLN A 384 0.36 5.82 -7.19
CA GLN A 384 -0.24 5.95 -5.86
C GLN A 384 -1.48 6.86 -5.87
N ALA A 385 -1.47 7.93 -6.65
CA ALA A 385 -2.61 8.84 -6.80
C ALA A 385 -3.85 8.19 -7.46
N THR A 386 -3.67 7.10 -8.23
CA THR A 386 -4.74 6.47 -9.02
C THR A 386 -5.23 5.14 -8.44
N GLN A 387 -4.45 4.47 -7.58
CA GLN A 387 -4.78 3.14 -7.05
C GLN A 387 -6.16 3.07 -6.38
N ALA A 388 -6.51 4.06 -5.55
CA ALA A 388 -7.83 4.15 -4.93
C ALA A 388 -8.97 4.21 -5.97
N GLY A 389 -8.79 5.01 -7.02
CA GLY A 389 -9.76 5.12 -8.12
C GLY A 389 -9.91 3.83 -8.92
N ILE A 390 -8.82 3.07 -9.09
CA ILE A 390 -8.83 1.77 -9.75
C ILE A 390 -9.62 0.75 -8.94
N ILE A 391 -9.39 0.67 -7.63
CA ILE A 391 -10.13 -0.20 -6.71
C ILE A 391 -11.63 0.10 -6.77
N GLU A 392 -12.02 1.37 -6.68
CA GLU A 392 -13.43 1.76 -6.78
C GLU A 392 -14.03 1.45 -8.17
N THR A 393 -13.22 1.56 -9.23
CA THR A 393 -13.68 1.26 -10.59
C THR A 393 -14.01 -0.22 -10.75
N ILE A 394 -13.17 -1.14 -10.31
CA ILE A 394 -13.43 -2.58 -10.40
C ILE A 394 -14.64 -2.99 -9.54
N ILE A 395 -14.87 -2.32 -8.40
CA ILE A 395 -16.05 -2.53 -7.56
C ILE A 395 -17.31 -2.00 -8.27
N LYS A 396 -17.28 -0.76 -8.76
CA LYS A 396 -18.40 -0.15 -9.48
C LYS A 396 -18.81 -0.92 -10.73
N ARG A 397 -17.86 -1.61 -11.38
CA ARG A 397 -18.10 -2.49 -12.53
C ARG A 397 -18.69 -3.85 -12.13
N GLY A 398 -18.78 -4.15 -10.85
CA GLY A 398 -19.30 -5.40 -10.33
C GLY A 398 -18.34 -6.58 -10.47
N TYR A 399 -17.04 -6.35 -10.62
CA TYR A 399 -16.02 -7.41 -10.66
C TYR A 399 -15.56 -7.84 -9.29
N VAL A 400 -15.65 -6.94 -8.32
CA VAL A 400 -15.28 -7.13 -6.91
C VAL A 400 -16.37 -6.55 -6.04
N GLU A 401 -16.62 -7.17 -4.91
CA GLU A 401 -17.50 -6.67 -3.86
C GLU A 401 -16.75 -6.56 -2.52
N ARG A 402 -17.26 -5.68 -1.63
CA ARG A 402 -16.73 -5.57 -0.27
C ARG A 402 -17.55 -6.43 0.68
N SER A 403 -16.86 -7.35 1.38
CA SER A 403 -17.40 -8.09 2.52
C SER A 403 -16.70 -7.61 3.79
N GLY A 404 -17.28 -6.66 4.49
CA GLY A 404 -16.62 -5.91 5.56
C GLY A 404 -15.41 -5.13 5.01
N LYS A 405 -14.21 -5.44 5.51
CA LYS A 405 -12.95 -4.85 4.99
C LYS A 405 -12.36 -5.63 3.81
N ASN A 406 -12.86 -6.85 3.53
CA ASN A 406 -12.30 -7.72 2.52
C ASN A 406 -12.83 -7.40 1.14
N LEU A 407 -11.98 -7.56 0.14
CA LEU A 407 -12.28 -7.47 -1.28
C LEU A 407 -12.43 -8.90 -1.83
N CYS A 408 -13.63 -9.23 -2.30
CA CYS A 408 -13.96 -10.55 -2.83
C CYS A 408 -14.27 -10.43 -4.31
N PRO A 409 -13.69 -11.28 -5.18
CA PRO A 409 -14.06 -11.27 -6.59
C PRO A 409 -15.48 -11.82 -6.75
N THR A 410 -16.26 -11.22 -7.65
CA THR A 410 -17.56 -11.75 -8.07
C THR A 410 -17.36 -12.80 -9.16
N GLN A 411 -18.40 -13.60 -9.45
CA GLN A 411 -18.35 -14.51 -10.58
C GLN A 411 -18.05 -13.79 -11.90
N LYS A 412 -18.60 -12.59 -12.09
CA LYS A 412 -18.32 -11.74 -13.26
C LYS A 412 -16.83 -11.35 -13.33
N GLY A 413 -16.22 -11.05 -12.19
CA GLY A 413 -14.79 -10.73 -12.13
C GLY A 413 -13.90 -11.93 -12.46
N ILE A 414 -14.23 -13.10 -11.93
CA ILE A 414 -13.52 -14.37 -12.21
C ILE A 414 -13.62 -14.68 -13.72
N SER A 415 -14.83 -14.67 -14.26
CA SER A 415 -15.05 -14.94 -15.69
C SER A 415 -14.33 -13.93 -16.60
N LEU A 416 -14.22 -12.65 -16.21
CA LEU A 416 -13.42 -11.69 -16.96
C LEU A 416 -11.94 -12.09 -17.03
N ILE A 417 -11.34 -12.49 -15.90
CA ILE A 417 -9.93 -12.90 -15.84
C ILE A 417 -9.69 -14.19 -16.62
N GLU A 418 -10.66 -15.10 -16.69
CA GLU A 418 -10.61 -16.30 -17.52
C GLU A 418 -10.75 -15.98 -19.01
N ALA A 419 -11.56 -14.97 -19.37
CA ALA A 419 -11.83 -14.56 -20.74
C ALA A 419 -10.69 -13.77 -21.39
N VAL A 420 -9.96 -12.94 -20.62
CA VAL A 420 -8.92 -12.08 -21.19
C VAL A 420 -7.56 -12.78 -21.24
N PRO A 421 -6.74 -12.51 -22.29
CA PRO A 421 -5.43 -13.12 -22.43
C PRO A 421 -4.40 -12.60 -21.39
N GLU A 422 -3.32 -13.35 -21.24
CA GLU A 422 -2.29 -13.05 -20.23
C GLU A 422 -1.65 -11.70 -20.44
N GLU A 423 -1.44 -11.27 -21.68
CA GLU A 423 -0.81 -10.00 -22.06
C GLU A 423 -1.55 -8.78 -21.48
N ILE A 424 -2.87 -8.87 -21.29
CA ILE A 424 -3.67 -7.77 -20.70
C ILE A 424 -3.73 -7.85 -19.18
N LYS A 425 -3.79 -9.05 -18.63
CA LYS A 425 -3.96 -9.25 -17.18
C LYS A 425 -2.66 -9.37 -16.42
N SER A 426 -1.51 -9.49 -17.12
CA SER A 426 -0.19 -9.58 -16.49
C SER A 426 0.28 -8.20 -15.97
N PRO A 427 0.71 -8.12 -14.71
CA PRO A 427 1.44 -6.95 -14.20
C PRO A 427 2.72 -6.65 -14.98
N LYS A 428 3.38 -7.67 -15.55
CA LYS A 428 4.63 -7.55 -16.32
C LYS A 428 4.49 -6.59 -17.50
N THR A 429 3.45 -6.74 -18.31
CA THR A 429 3.21 -5.84 -19.46
C THR A 429 3.09 -4.39 -19.01
N THR A 430 2.39 -4.17 -17.89
CA THR A 430 2.25 -2.83 -17.30
C THR A 430 3.60 -2.30 -16.80
N ALA A 431 4.41 -3.13 -16.14
CA ALA A 431 5.72 -2.74 -15.65
C ALA A 431 6.67 -2.33 -16.80
N ILE A 432 6.71 -3.09 -17.89
CA ILE A 432 7.49 -2.78 -19.10
C ILE A 432 7.08 -1.41 -19.68
N TRP A 433 5.78 -1.16 -19.79
CA TRP A 433 5.30 0.12 -20.33
C TRP A 433 5.60 1.31 -19.39
N GLU A 434 5.47 1.14 -18.09
CA GLU A 434 5.85 2.18 -17.11
C GLU A 434 7.35 2.48 -17.17
N SER A 435 8.19 1.46 -17.35
CA SER A 435 9.63 1.63 -17.57
C SER A 435 9.89 2.51 -18.80
N LYS A 436 9.29 2.20 -19.95
CA LYS A 436 9.42 2.99 -21.17
C LYS A 436 8.92 4.43 -21.01
N LEU A 437 7.81 4.63 -20.29
CA LEU A 437 7.31 5.97 -19.99
C LEU A 437 8.28 6.79 -19.12
N GLN A 438 8.99 6.16 -18.18
CA GLN A 438 10.06 6.82 -17.42
C GLN A 438 11.26 7.18 -18.31
N LEU A 439 11.62 6.31 -19.27
CA LEU A 439 12.69 6.60 -20.23
C LEU A 439 12.30 7.77 -21.16
N ILE A 440 11.02 7.91 -21.55
CA ILE A 440 10.53 9.09 -22.29
C ILE A 440 10.71 10.35 -21.46
N GLU A 441 10.39 10.33 -20.18
CA GLU A 441 10.57 11.48 -19.27
C GLU A 441 12.04 11.88 -19.14
N LYS A 442 12.96 10.91 -19.11
CA LYS A 442 14.41 11.15 -19.14
C LYS A 442 14.91 11.61 -20.51
N GLY A 443 14.15 11.39 -21.59
CA GLY A 443 14.54 11.66 -22.98
C GLY A 443 15.42 10.57 -23.61
N GLU A 444 15.36 9.37 -23.06
CA GLU A 444 16.14 8.19 -23.45
C GLU A 444 15.33 7.22 -24.33
N TYR A 445 14.02 7.46 -24.49
CA TYR A 445 13.13 6.69 -25.36
C TYR A 445 12.18 7.60 -26.12
N SER A 446 11.82 7.21 -27.38
CA SER A 446 10.93 8.00 -28.26
C SER A 446 9.46 7.78 -27.88
N PRO A 447 8.67 8.87 -27.71
CA PRO A 447 7.21 8.76 -27.53
C PRO A 447 6.50 8.09 -28.73
N ASP A 448 7.01 8.32 -29.96
CA ASP A 448 6.42 7.78 -31.17
C ASP A 448 6.68 6.27 -31.29
N ASP A 449 7.88 5.79 -30.93
CA ASP A 449 8.19 4.38 -30.89
C ASP A 449 7.34 3.65 -29.87
N PHE A 450 7.18 4.23 -28.66
CA PHE A 450 6.27 3.70 -27.66
C PHE A 450 4.82 3.59 -28.18
N MET A 451 4.33 4.62 -28.87
CA MET A 451 2.97 4.59 -29.43
C MET A 451 2.81 3.61 -30.57
N ASN A 452 3.85 3.37 -31.38
CA ASN A 452 3.85 2.34 -32.42
C ASN A 452 3.73 0.94 -31.81
N GLU A 453 4.48 0.65 -30.75
CA GLU A 453 4.35 -0.64 -30.02
C GLU A 453 2.94 -0.83 -29.44
N ILE A 454 2.35 0.21 -28.87
CA ILE A 454 0.97 0.16 -28.34
C ILE A 454 -0.03 -0.12 -29.47
N ASN A 455 0.12 0.51 -30.63
CA ASN A 455 -0.73 0.31 -31.79
C ASN A 455 -0.62 -1.14 -32.31
N GLU A 456 0.61 -1.67 -32.43
CA GLU A 456 0.84 -3.07 -32.81
C GLU A 456 0.25 -4.04 -31.80
N PHE A 457 0.44 -3.79 -30.51
CA PHE A 457 -0.16 -4.60 -29.44
C PHE A 457 -1.69 -4.66 -29.58
N VAL A 458 -2.34 -3.51 -29.74
CA VAL A 458 -3.81 -3.44 -29.87
C VAL A 458 -4.28 -4.11 -31.14
N LYS A 459 -3.57 -3.94 -32.26
CA LYS A 459 -3.88 -4.61 -33.53
C LYS A 459 -3.78 -6.13 -33.37
N ASN A 460 -2.68 -6.63 -32.86
CA ASN A 460 -2.46 -8.06 -32.63
C ASN A 460 -3.52 -8.65 -31.70
N LEU A 461 -3.89 -7.91 -30.63
CA LEU A 461 -4.96 -8.30 -29.73
C LEU A 461 -6.30 -8.49 -30.48
N VAL A 462 -6.69 -7.52 -31.30
CA VAL A 462 -7.95 -7.59 -32.08
C VAL A 462 -7.88 -8.69 -33.09
N ASP A 463 -6.82 -8.76 -33.89
CA ASP A 463 -6.66 -9.75 -34.97
C ASP A 463 -6.62 -11.20 -34.45
N THR A 464 -6.04 -11.40 -33.26
CA THR A 464 -5.95 -12.73 -32.64
C THR A 464 -7.27 -13.15 -32.01
N TYR A 465 -7.89 -12.29 -31.22
CA TYR A 465 -9.03 -12.67 -30.38
C TYR A 465 -10.40 -12.35 -31.01
N SER A 466 -10.50 -11.68 -32.17
CA SER A 466 -11.78 -11.48 -32.87
C SER A 466 -12.34 -12.74 -33.51
N LYS A 467 -11.57 -13.83 -33.57
CA LYS A 467 -11.98 -15.09 -34.21
C LYS A 467 -12.86 -15.89 -33.24
N GLU A 468 -13.95 -16.47 -33.76
CA GLU A 468 -14.91 -17.24 -32.93
C GLU A 468 -14.29 -18.45 -32.24
N ASP A 469 -13.21 -19.02 -32.75
CA ASP A 469 -12.51 -20.17 -32.16
C ASP A 469 -11.82 -19.82 -30.82
N ASN A 470 -11.60 -18.53 -30.53
CA ASN A 470 -10.98 -18.05 -29.29
C ASN A 470 -12.00 -17.68 -28.22
N ILE A 471 -13.30 -17.89 -28.49
CA ILE A 471 -14.35 -17.66 -27.48
C ILE A 471 -14.42 -18.88 -26.53
N ASN A 472 -14.16 -18.67 -25.27
CA ASN A 472 -14.44 -19.71 -24.28
C ASN A 472 -15.96 -19.82 -24.06
N LYS A 473 -16.58 -20.81 -24.70
CA LYS A 473 -18.04 -21.03 -24.68
C LYS A 473 -18.58 -21.47 -23.33
N ASP A 474 -17.72 -21.91 -22.43
CA ASP A 474 -18.11 -22.35 -21.08
C ASP A 474 -18.30 -21.14 -20.14
N LEU A 475 -17.80 -19.95 -20.53
CA LEU A 475 -17.96 -18.72 -19.78
C LEU A 475 -19.35 -18.12 -20.02
N SER A 476 -20.29 -18.42 -19.15
CA SER A 476 -21.59 -17.74 -19.15
C SER A 476 -21.53 -16.49 -18.27
N PHE A 477 -21.42 -15.33 -18.90
CA PHE A 477 -21.75 -14.09 -18.22
C PHE A 477 -23.28 -14.01 -18.08
N ARG A 478 -23.86 -14.62 -17.06
CA ARG A 478 -25.29 -14.47 -16.76
C ARG A 478 -25.56 -12.98 -16.55
N ALA A 479 -26.17 -12.36 -17.56
CA ALA A 479 -26.79 -11.07 -17.37
C ALA A 479 -27.86 -11.26 -16.28
N GLU A 480 -27.66 -10.74 -15.08
CA GLU A 480 -28.81 -10.34 -14.27
C GLU A 480 -29.57 -9.29 -15.08
N ARG A 481 -30.53 -9.75 -15.88
CA ARG A 481 -31.56 -8.88 -16.44
C ARG A 481 -32.36 -8.36 -15.26
N LYS A 482 -31.90 -7.28 -14.63
CA LYS A 482 -32.84 -6.31 -14.06
C LYS A 482 -33.63 -5.82 -15.26
N VAL A 483 -34.82 -6.35 -15.42
CA VAL A 483 -35.85 -5.75 -16.26
C VAL A 483 -36.17 -4.41 -15.62
N ILE A 484 -35.38 -3.40 -15.93
CA ILE A 484 -35.81 -2.04 -15.78
C ILE A 484 -36.85 -1.91 -16.87
N GLY A 485 -38.13 -1.90 -16.49
CA GLY A 485 -39.22 -1.57 -17.39
C GLY A 485 -38.96 -0.16 -17.93
N LEU A 486 -38.23 -0.07 -19.00
CA LEU A 486 -38.13 1.13 -19.81
C LEU A 486 -39.50 1.29 -20.50
N SER A 487 -40.33 2.10 -19.88
CA SER A 487 -41.43 2.73 -20.57
C SER A 487 -40.85 3.41 -21.81
N LEU A 488 -41.25 2.95 -23.00
CA LEU A 488 -40.82 3.47 -24.31
C LEU A 488 -41.21 4.93 -24.57
N ILE A 489 -41.66 5.68 -23.55
CA ILE A 489 -42.25 7.02 -23.67
C ILE A 489 -41.20 8.14 -23.42
N HIS A 490 -39.93 7.85 -23.10
CA HIS A 490 -38.94 8.90 -22.79
C HIS A 490 -37.64 8.78 -23.57
N ILE A 491 -37.71 8.49 -24.88
CA ILE A 491 -36.65 8.86 -25.81
C ILE A 491 -37.01 10.24 -26.36
N SER A 492 -36.74 11.28 -25.57
CA SER A 492 -36.71 12.64 -26.12
C SER A 492 -35.41 12.78 -26.93
N GLU A 493 -35.55 13.17 -28.20
CA GLU A 493 -34.45 13.57 -29.06
C GLU A 493 -33.50 14.52 -28.34
N PRO A 494 -32.18 14.44 -28.56
CA PRO A 494 -31.25 15.41 -28.01
C PRO A 494 -31.59 16.78 -28.56
N THR A 495 -32.05 17.68 -27.71
CA THR A 495 -32.27 19.09 -28.06
C THR A 495 -31.01 19.69 -28.64
N ARG A 496 -31.04 20.10 -29.90
CA ARG A 496 -30.00 20.92 -30.54
C ARG A 496 -29.71 22.14 -29.67
N PRO A 497 -28.44 22.50 -29.44
CA PRO A 497 -28.14 23.74 -28.77
C PRO A 497 -28.70 24.91 -29.60
N ARG A 498 -29.55 25.72 -28.98
CA ARG A 498 -29.96 26.99 -29.57
C ARG A 498 -28.77 27.89 -29.66
N LEU A 499 -28.38 28.27 -30.86
CA LEU A 499 -27.50 29.40 -31.12
C LEU A 499 -28.13 30.63 -30.48
N ILE A 500 -27.46 31.23 -29.50
CA ILE A 500 -27.77 32.56 -28.99
C ILE A 500 -27.15 33.56 -29.96
N SER A 501 -27.98 34.34 -30.59
CA SER A 501 -27.64 35.50 -31.39
C SER A 501 -27.06 36.60 -30.52
#